data_757e387f679437438cabd8ab318ea59c
#
_entry.id   757e387f679437438cabd8ab318ea59c
#
_cell.length_a   1.000
_cell.length_b   1.000
_cell.length_c   1.000
_cell.angle_alpha   90.00
_cell.angle_beta   90.00
_cell.angle_gamma   90.00
#
_symmetry.space_group_name_H-M   'P 1'
#
loop_
_entity.id
_entity.type
_entity.pdbx_description
1 polymer ?
#
loop_
_entity_poly.entity_id
_entity_poly.type
_entity_poly.pdbx_seq_one_letter_code
_entity_poly.pdbx_strand_id
1 'polypeptide(L)'
;MPILALQNVTKDYFTDEQPVRALNNLSLDVSRGEFVALVGRSGCGKSTLLSLAGAMDFPTSGMVLVDGEATTLLRDDALARVRREKIGFIFQSFQLIHTLTVFENVELPLLLAGKRNAREIARERLSWVEVAELGARYPHQLSGGQMQRVAIARALVQDPAILLADEPTGNLDTLTGNLILELLQRLTRQQKTATIMATHSVEAAALADVVVQLRDGQIAETVRR
;
A
#
# COMPACT_ATOMS: atom_id res chain seq x y z
N MET A 1 2.35 -11.38 17.37
CA MET A 1 3.50 -10.70 16.74
C MET A 1 2.95 -9.74 15.68
N PRO A 2 3.52 -8.55 15.52
CA PRO A 2 3.12 -7.63 14.47
C PRO A 2 3.40 -8.25 13.08
N ILE A 3 2.57 -7.91 12.10
CA ILE A 3 2.77 -8.33 10.71
C ILE A 3 3.81 -7.44 10.01
N LEU A 4 3.89 -6.18 10.44
CA LEU A 4 4.94 -5.23 10.07
C LEU A 4 5.53 -4.64 11.34
N ALA A 5 6.86 -4.62 11.44
CA ALA A 5 7.57 -3.90 12.50
C ALA A 5 8.71 -3.07 11.90
N LEU A 6 8.70 -1.78 12.19
CA LEU A 6 9.84 -0.90 11.98
C LEU A 6 10.51 -0.68 13.35
N GLN A 7 11.81 -0.92 13.45
CA GLN A 7 12.56 -0.85 14.70
C GLN A 7 13.71 0.14 14.57
N ASN A 8 13.59 1.29 15.22
CA ASN A 8 14.58 2.38 15.24
C ASN A 8 15.05 2.78 13.83
N VAL A 9 14.11 2.84 12.89
CA VAL A 9 14.39 3.07 11.47
C VAL A 9 14.79 4.51 11.23
N THR A 10 15.95 4.70 10.59
CA THR A 10 16.41 5.97 10.05
C THR A 10 16.59 5.82 8.54
N LYS A 11 16.19 6.84 7.78
CA LYS A 11 16.43 6.90 6.34
C LYS A 11 16.97 8.25 5.96
N ASP A 12 18.19 8.24 5.43
CA ASP A 12 18.86 9.39 4.84
C ASP A 12 18.97 9.18 3.32
N TYR A 13 18.60 10.20 2.54
CA TYR A 13 18.85 10.28 1.11
C TYR A 13 20.02 11.20 0.88
N PHE A 14 21.00 10.75 0.09
CA PHE A 14 22.17 11.52 -0.23
C PHE A 14 21.94 12.25 -1.55
N THR A 15 21.95 13.57 -1.50
CA THR A 15 21.96 14.47 -2.67
C THR A 15 23.34 15.07 -2.81
N ASP A 16 23.65 15.68 -3.96
CA ASP A 16 24.97 16.27 -4.23
C ASP A 16 25.34 17.41 -3.26
N GLU A 17 24.36 18.00 -2.57
CA GLU A 17 24.59 19.13 -1.67
C GLU A 17 24.66 18.72 -0.19
N GLN A 18 23.69 17.96 0.30
CA GLN A 18 23.62 17.50 1.71
C GLN A 18 22.70 16.29 1.88
N PRO A 19 22.95 15.43 2.90
CA PRO A 19 22.03 14.36 3.23
C PRO A 19 20.68 14.92 3.74
N VAL A 20 19.57 14.41 3.19
CA VAL A 20 18.23 14.73 3.64
C VAL A 20 17.70 13.58 4.48
N ARG A 21 17.48 13.84 5.77
CA ARG A 21 16.90 12.84 6.68
C ARG A 21 15.38 12.78 6.51
N ALA A 22 14.91 11.71 5.89
CA ALA A 22 13.50 11.49 5.64
C ALA A 22 12.78 10.80 6.80
N LEU A 23 13.47 9.88 7.50
CA LEU A 23 12.99 9.25 8.75
C LEU A 23 14.10 9.28 9.79
N ASN A 24 13.73 9.49 11.06
CA ASN A 24 14.67 9.67 12.15
C ASN A 24 14.26 8.81 13.36
N ASN A 25 14.94 7.67 13.53
CA ASN A 25 14.77 6.75 14.68
C ASN A 25 13.31 6.37 14.93
N LEU A 26 12.56 6.02 13.88
CA LEU A 26 11.15 5.73 13.93
C LEU A 26 10.90 4.26 14.25
N SER A 27 9.98 3.98 15.20
CA SER A 27 9.51 2.63 15.50
C SER A 27 7.99 2.57 15.38
N LEU A 28 7.47 1.55 14.68
CA LEU A 28 6.05 1.35 14.45
C LEU A 28 5.75 -0.14 14.30
N ASP A 29 4.80 -0.63 15.07
CA ASP A 29 4.26 -1.98 14.95
C ASP A 29 2.83 -1.92 14.41
N VAL A 30 2.54 -2.79 13.43
CA VAL A 30 1.21 -2.96 12.85
C VAL A 30 0.78 -4.40 12.98
N SER A 31 -0.42 -4.62 13.52
CA SER A 31 -1.00 -5.95 13.74
C SER A 31 -1.77 -6.44 12.51
N ARG A 32 -2.01 -7.76 12.42
CA ARG A 32 -2.87 -8.32 11.35
C ARG A 32 -4.27 -7.73 11.42
N GLY A 33 -4.81 -7.32 10.27
CA GLY A 33 -6.14 -6.75 10.16
C GLY A 33 -6.28 -5.34 10.73
N GLU A 34 -5.21 -4.74 11.23
CA GLU A 34 -5.21 -3.36 11.74
C GLU A 34 -5.18 -2.37 10.58
N PHE A 35 -6.00 -1.33 10.64
CA PHE A 35 -6.00 -0.25 9.68
C PHE A 35 -5.32 0.99 10.29
N VAL A 36 -4.15 1.33 9.77
CA VAL A 36 -3.32 2.45 10.24
C VAL A 36 -3.36 3.59 9.22
N ALA A 37 -3.69 4.80 9.65
CA ALA A 37 -3.54 6.01 8.86
C ALA A 37 -2.27 6.76 9.27
N LEU A 38 -1.40 7.03 8.31
CA LEU A 38 -0.25 7.90 8.45
C LEU A 38 -0.66 9.31 8.02
N VAL A 39 -0.69 10.25 8.94
CA VAL A 39 -1.05 11.64 8.67
C VAL A 39 0.14 12.57 8.91
N GLY A 40 0.16 13.69 8.21
CA GLY A 40 1.22 14.70 8.35
C GLY A 40 1.38 15.53 7.08
N ARG A 41 2.13 16.62 7.19
CA ARG A 41 2.38 17.54 6.07
C ARG A 41 3.15 16.84 4.94
N SER A 42 3.10 17.41 3.73
CA SER A 42 3.96 16.96 2.63
C SER A 42 5.43 17.00 3.05
N GLY A 43 6.21 15.99 2.64
CA GLY A 43 7.63 15.87 2.98
C GLY A 43 7.94 15.35 4.40
N CYS A 44 6.96 15.04 5.26
CA CYS A 44 7.23 14.55 6.62
C CYS A 44 7.69 13.09 6.72
N GLY A 45 7.82 12.35 5.59
CA GLY A 45 8.34 10.99 5.56
C GLY A 45 7.31 9.87 5.30
N LYS A 46 6.01 10.16 5.04
CA LYS A 46 4.96 9.14 4.83
C LYS A 46 5.28 8.17 3.69
N SER A 47 5.55 8.68 2.49
CA SER A 47 5.86 7.84 1.32
C SER A 47 7.19 7.09 1.49
N THR A 48 8.17 7.67 2.19
CA THR A 48 9.41 6.98 2.56
C THR A 48 9.12 5.80 3.49
N LEU A 49 8.28 6.00 4.52
CA LEU A 49 7.86 4.93 5.43
C LEU A 49 7.16 3.81 4.64
N LEU A 50 6.21 4.15 3.74
CA LEU A 50 5.54 3.16 2.90
C LEU A 50 6.53 2.42 1.99
N SER A 51 7.53 3.09 1.43
CA SER A 51 8.55 2.46 0.58
C SER A 51 9.39 1.44 1.36
N LEU A 52 9.78 1.76 2.58
CA LEU A 52 10.50 0.83 3.46
C LEU A 52 9.61 -0.34 3.90
N ALA A 53 8.37 -0.06 4.33
CA ALA A 53 7.38 -1.08 4.68
C ALA A 53 7.06 -2.01 3.50
N GLY A 54 7.12 -1.46 2.27
CA GLY A 54 6.91 -2.18 1.01
C GLY A 54 8.12 -2.94 0.50
N ALA A 55 9.24 -2.96 1.24
CA ALA A 55 10.49 -3.55 0.79
C ALA A 55 10.95 -3.04 -0.60
N MET A 56 10.62 -1.78 -0.92
CA MET A 56 11.02 -1.10 -2.16
C MET A 56 12.30 -0.28 -1.97
N ASP A 57 12.65 0.00 -0.72
CA ASP A 57 13.87 0.72 -0.32
C ASP A 57 14.39 0.14 0.99
N PHE A 58 15.62 0.49 1.38
CA PHE A 58 16.26 0.04 2.60
C PHE A 58 16.46 1.21 3.57
N PRO A 59 16.31 0.98 4.89
CA PRO A 59 16.68 1.97 5.88
C PRO A 59 18.21 2.19 5.89
N THR A 60 18.65 3.39 6.24
CA THR A 60 20.07 3.71 6.47
C THR A 60 20.55 3.03 7.76
N SER A 61 19.66 2.93 8.77
CA SER A 61 19.89 2.16 10.00
C SER A 61 18.54 1.71 10.58
N GLY A 62 18.59 0.76 11.50
CA GLY A 62 17.40 0.11 12.05
C GLY A 62 17.00 -1.11 11.24
N MET A 63 15.80 -1.63 11.51
CA MET A 63 15.31 -2.87 10.91
C MET A 63 13.85 -2.77 10.52
N VAL A 64 13.50 -3.37 9.37
CA VAL A 64 12.12 -3.54 8.92
C VAL A 64 11.83 -5.03 8.81
N LEU A 65 10.79 -5.48 9.53
CA LEU A 65 10.33 -6.87 9.50
C LEU A 65 8.95 -6.94 8.86
N VAL A 66 8.79 -7.83 7.89
CA VAL A 66 7.51 -8.16 7.23
C VAL A 66 7.21 -9.62 7.52
N ASP A 67 6.12 -9.89 8.22
CA ASP A 67 5.71 -11.24 8.65
C ASP A 67 6.84 -12.01 9.36
N GLY A 68 7.62 -11.29 10.19
CA GLY A 68 8.77 -11.82 10.94
C GLY A 68 10.08 -11.91 10.17
N GLU A 69 10.10 -11.67 8.84
CA GLU A 69 11.30 -11.67 8.02
C GLU A 69 11.93 -10.27 7.98
N ALA A 70 13.20 -10.13 8.36
CA ALA A 70 13.94 -8.86 8.29
C ALA A 70 14.32 -8.55 6.84
N THR A 71 13.58 -7.62 6.20
CA THR A 71 13.78 -7.27 4.78
C THR A 71 15.16 -6.71 4.49
N THR A 72 15.78 -6.04 5.47
CA THR A 72 17.15 -5.49 5.37
C THR A 72 18.25 -6.55 5.21
N LEU A 73 17.96 -7.81 5.53
CA LEU A 73 18.91 -8.92 5.46
C LEU A 73 18.66 -9.82 4.25
N LEU A 74 17.59 -9.55 3.48
CA LEU A 74 17.23 -10.38 2.34
C LEU A 74 17.97 -9.97 1.07
N ARG A 75 18.24 -10.96 0.21
CA ARG A 75 18.76 -10.76 -1.14
C ARG A 75 17.62 -10.37 -2.09
N ASP A 76 17.95 -9.85 -3.26
CA ASP A 76 17.00 -9.31 -4.22
C ASP A 76 15.88 -10.28 -4.63
N ASP A 77 16.20 -11.56 -4.81
CA ASP A 77 15.23 -12.62 -5.14
C ASP A 77 14.23 -12.87 -4.01
N ALA A 78 14.72 -12.90 -2.77
CA ALA A 78 13.87 -13.03 -1.59
C ALA A 78 13.01 -11.78 -1.34
N LEU A 79 13.56 -10.58 -1.55
CA LEU A 79 12.81 -9.33 -1.48
C LEU A 79 11.71 -9.28 -2.55
N ALA A 80 12.02 -9.70 -3.79
CA ALA A 80 11.03 -9.77 -4.86
C ALA A 80 9.88 -10.73 -4.50
N ARG A 81 10.21 -11.85 -3.83
CA ARG A 81 9.21 -12.79 -3.31
C ARG A 81 8.35 -12.15 -2.22
N VAL A 82 8.95 -11.48 -1.22
CA VAL A 82 8.22 -10.80 -0.16
C VAL A 82 7.26 -9.76 -0.75
N ARG A 83 7.73 -8.91 -1.67
CA ARG A 83 6.88 -7.93 -2.36
C ARG A 83 5.71 -8.59 -3.08
N ARG A 84 5.97 -9.66 -3.82
CA ARG A 84 4.95 -10.35 -4.61
C ARG A 84 3.91 -11.06 -3.74
N GLU A 85 4.34 -11.74 -2.66
CA GLU A 85 3.49 -12.66 -1.90
C GLU A 85 2.85 -12.02 -0.66
N LYS A 86 3.50 -11.00 -0.07
CA LYS A 86 3.11 -10.44 1.23
C LYS A 86 2.55 -9.02 1.15
N ILE A 87 2.84 -8.28 0.07
CA ILE A 87 2.59 -6.84 0.02
C ILE A 87 1.75 -6.50 -1.21
N GLY A 88 0.60 -5.83 -0.98
CA GLY A 88 -0.14 -5.11 -2.00
C GLY A 88 0.18 -3.62 -1.94
N PHE A 89 0.23 -2.93 -3.09
CA PHE A 89 0.48 -1.50 -3.14
C PHE A 89 -0.56 -0.78 -3.99
N ILE A 90 -1.13 0.30 -3.43
CA ILE A 90 -2.05 1.22 -4.09
C ILE A 90 -1.39 2.59 -4.15
N PHE A 91 -1.26 3.16 -5.34
CA PHE A 91 -0.64 4.45 -5.59
C PHE A 91 -1.69 5.53 -5.90
N GLN A 92 -1.38 6.77 -5.63
CA GLN A 92 -2.20 7.93 -5.97
C GLN A 92 -2.51 8.01 -7.48
N SER A 93 -1.55 7.67 -8.34
CA SER A 93 -1.68 7.73 -9.81
C SER A 93 -2.08 6.40 -10.43
N PHE A 94 -2.72 5.49 -9.66
CA PHE A 94 -3.24 4.18 -10.08
C PHE A 94 -2.16 3.20 -10.57
N GLN A 95 -1.14 3.64 -11.29
CA GLN A 95 -0.03 2.86 -11.86
C GLN A 95 -0.51 1.63 -12.67
N LEU A 96 -1.60 1.80 -13.44
CA LEU A 96 -2.05 0.76 -14.36
C LEU A 96 -1.17 0.75 -15.61
N ILE A 97 -0.91 -0.45 -16.12
CA ILE A 97 -0.17 -0.64 -17.38
C ILE A 97 -1.13 -0.32 -18.53
N HIS A 98 -0.87 0.78 -19.23
CA HIS A 98 -1.79 1.34 -20.23
C HIS A 98 -2.00 0.46 -21.45
N THR A 99 -1.05 -0.42 -21.76
CA THR A 99 -1.09 -1.36 -22.89
C THR A 99 -1.82 -2.67 -22.56
N LEU A 100 -2.18 -2.86 -21.28
CA LEU A 100 -2.95 -4.00 -20.81
C LEU A 100 -4.39 -3.61 -20.52
N THR A 101 -5.31 -4.52 -20.76
CA THR A 101 -6.71 -4.39 -20.36
C THR A 101 -6.84 -4.36 -18.82
N VAL A 102 -8.02 -4.00 -18.33
CA VAL A 102 -8.38 -4.09 -16.90
C VAL A 102 -8.12 -5.48 -16.35
N PHE A 103 -8.58 -6.51 -17.08
CA PHE A 103 -8.42 -7.90 -16.69
C PHE A 103 -6.93 -8.29 -16.59
N GLU A 104 -6.15 -7.98 -17.63
CA GLU A 104 -4.73 -8.29 -17.68
C GLU A 104 -3.90 -7.55 -16.62
N ASN A 105 -4.28 -6.31 -16.27
CA ASN A 105 -3.65 -5.59 -15.17
C ASN A 105 -3.78 -6.31 -13.82
N VAL A 106 -4.93 -6.96 -13.57
CA VAL A 106 -5.18 -7.70 -12.33
C VAL A 106 -4.62 -9.13 -12.42
N GLU A 107 -4.63 -9.75 -13.57
CA GLU A 107 -4.12 -11.11 -13.80
C GLU A 107 -2.58 -11.18 -13.74
N LEU A 108 -1.89 -10.14 -14.21
CA LEU A 108 -0.43 -10.13 -14.40
C LEU A 108 0.36 -10.54 -13.13
N PRO A 109 0.09 -10.04 -11.92
CA PRO A 109 0.82 -10.48 -10.74
C PRO A 109 0.70 -11.99 -10.48
N LEU A 110 -0.45 -12.58 -10.77
CA LEU A 110 -0.69 -14.01 -10.59
C LEU A 110 0.10 -14.84 -11.62
N LEU A 111 0.16 -14.37 -12.87
CA LEU A 111 0.96 -15.03 -13.92
C LEU A 111 2.44 -15.00 -13.57
N LEU A 112 2.96 -13.86 -13.09
CA LEU A 112 4.34 -13.72 -12.61
C LEU A 112 4.65 -14.60 -11.39
N ALA A 113 3.62 -14.96 -10.62
CA ALA A 113 3.72 -15.90 -9.51
C ALA A 113 3.54 -17.38 -9.92
N GLY A 114 3.30 -17.66 -11.20
CA GLY A 114 3.07 -19.02 -11.73
C GLY A 114 1.75 -19.65 -11.25
N LYS A 115 0.74 -18.85 -10.88
CA LYS A 115 -0.56 -19.38 -10.43
C LYS A 115 -1.34 -19.98 -11.61
N ARG A 116 -1.72 -21.25 -11.50
CA ARG A 116 -2.44 -21.97 -12.57
C ARG A 116 -3.87 -21.46 -12.79
N ASN A 117 -4.53 -20.95 -11.73
CA ASN A 117 -5.89 -20.42 -11.75
C ASN A 117 -5.94 -18.88 -11.76
N ALA A 118 -4.89 -18.23 -12.35
CA ALA A 118 -4.76 -16.77 -12.40
C ALA A 118 -6.01 -16.08 -12.93
N ARG A 119 -6.58 -16.64 -14.03
CA ARG A 119 -7.75 -16.08 -14.69
C ARG A 119 -9.01 -16.06 -13.81
N GLU A 120 -9.24 -17.10 -13.04
CA GLU A 120 -10.39 -17.23 -12.15
C GLU A 120 -10.26 -16.27 -10.98
N ILE A 121 -9.08 -16.22 -10.36
CA ILE A 121 -8.79 -15.31 -9.24
C ILE A 121 -8.93 -13.85 -9.69
N ALA A 122 -8.36 -13.48 -10.84
CA ALA A 122 -8.46 -12.12 -11.35
C ALA A 122 -9.93 -11.68 -11.57
N ARG A 123 -10.75 -12.56 -12.13
CA ARG A 123 -12.19 -12.29 -12.31
C ARG A 123 -12.91 -12.09 -10.99
N GLU A 124 -12.63 -12.93 -10.00
CA GLU A 124 -13.18 -12.82 -8.67
C GLU A 124 -12.79 -11.48 -8.02
N ARG A 125 -11.53 -11.07 -8.10
CA ARG A 125 -11.07 -9.80 -7.52
C ARG A 125 -11.70 -8.58 -8.20
N LEU A 126 -11.89 -8.62 -9.51
CA LEU A 126 -12.62 -7.58 -10.24
C LEU A 126 -14.09 -7.49 -9.80
N SER A 127 -14.71 -8.61 -9.44
CA SER A 127 -16.08 -8.60 -8.89
C SER A 127 -16.14 -7.98 -7.49
N TRP A 128 -15.13 -8.17 -6.64
CA TRP A 128 -15.06 -7.55 -5.30
C TRP A 128 -15.07 -6.03 -5.35
N VAL A 129 -14.51 -5.47 -6.41
CA VAL A 129 -14.42 -4.01 -6.63
C VAL A 129 -15.47 -3.49 -7.63
N GLU A 130 -16.40 -4.34 -8.05
CA GLU A 130 -17.57 -3.97 -8.87
C GLU A 130 -17.19 -3.39 -10.25
N VAL A 131 -16.17 -3.95 -10.92
CA VAL A 131 -15.73 -3.56 -12.29
C VAL A 131 -15.46 -4.77 -13.20
N ALA A 132 -16.04 -5.93 -12.90
CA ALA A 132 -15.79 -7.15 -13.66
C ALA A 132 -16.25 -7.03 -15.14
N GLU A 133 -17.33 -6.27 -15.40
CA GLU A 133 -17.86 -5.98 -16.73
C GLU A 133 -16.94 -5.10 -17.58
N LEU A 134 -16.01 -4.40 -16.96
CA LEU A 134 -15.02 -3.53 -17.62
C LEU A 134 -13.75 -4.29 -18.01
N GLY A 135 -13.68 -5.60 -17.77
CA GLY A 135 -12.47 -6.42 -17.92
C GLY A 135 -11.75 -6.31 -19.27
N ALA A 136 -12.49 -6.11 -20.37
CA ALA A 136 -11.94 -5.94 -21.71
C ALA A 136 -11.51 -4.50 -22.05
N ARG A 137 -11.78 -3.51 -21.18
CA ARG A 137 -11.41 -2.11 -21.42
C ARG A 137 -9.94 -1.88 -21.08
N TYR A 138 -9.39 -0.83 -21.69
CA TYR A 138 -8.06 -0.32 -21.37
C TYR A 138 -8.16 0.83 -20.34
N PRO A 139 -7.09 1.13 -19.59
CA PRO A 139 -7.10 2.20 -18.58
C PRO A 139 -7.58 3.57 -19.08
N HIS A 140 -7.24 3.96 -20.31
CA HIS A 140 -7.68 5.23 -20.91
C HIS A 140 -9.20 5.31 -21.18
N GLN A 141 -9.93 4.21 -21.06
CA GLN A 141 -11.38 4.13 -21.23
C GLN A 141 -12.15 4.16 -19.90
N LEU A 142 -11.44 4.37 -18.79
CA LEU A 142 -11.99 4.32 -17.45
C LEU A 142 -12.02 5.70 -16.80
N SER A 143 -13.00 5.91 -15.91
CA SER A 143 -12.95 7.04 -14.97
C SER A 143 -11.89 6.84 -13.89
N GLY A 144 -11.48 7.91 -13.19
CA GLY A 144 -10.52 7.84 -12.08
C GLY A 144 -10.92 6.84 -11.00
N GLY A 145 -12.19 6.85 -10.59
CA GLY A 145 -12.71 5.91 -9.60
C GLY A 145 -12.69 4.45 -10.09
N GLN A 146 -12.97 4.22 -11.38
CA GLN A 146 -12.84 2.87 -11.98
C GLN A 146 -11.39 2.41 -12.04
N MET A 147 -10.45 3.29 -12.42
CA MET A 147 -9.01 2.98 -12.40
C MET A 147 -8.54 2.65 -10.98
N GLN A 148 -9.01 3.37 -9.96
CA GLN A 148 -8.66 3.08 -8.57
C GLN A 148 -9.22 1.74 -8.08
N ARG A 149 -10.45 1.39 -8.46
CA ARG A 149 -11.02 0.07 -8.18
C ARG A 149 -10.17 -1.06 -8.79
N VAL A 150 -9.72 -0.91 -10.03
CA VAL A 150 -8.80 -1.85 -10.69
C VAL A 150 -7.46 -1.93 -9.95
N ALA A 151 -6.89 -0.80 -9.53
CA ALA A 151 -5.65 -0.77 -8.76
C ALA A 151 -5.80 -1.49 -7.40
N ILE A 152 -6.95 -1.35 -6.73
CA ILE A 152 -7.28 -2.08 -5.49
C ILE A 152 -7.36 -3.58 -5.76
N ALA A 153 -8.08 -4.01 -6.82
CA ALA A 153 -8.18 -5.42 -7.19
C ALA A 153 -6.80 -6.03 -7.45
N ARG A 154 -5.94 -5.33 -8.21
CA ARG A 154 -4.57 -5.75 -8.49
C ARG A 154 -3.72 -5.86 -7.21
N ALA A 155 -3.86 -4.90 -6.29
CA ALA A 155 -3.12 -4.92 -5.03
C ALA A 155 -3.51 -6.09 -4.12
N LEU A 156 -4.78 -6.51 -4.17
CA LEU A 156 -5.33 -7.59 -3.34
C LEU A 156 -5.29 -8.98 -4.01
N VAL A 157 -4.85 -9.07 -5.27
CA VAL A 157 -5.00 -10.29 -6.08
C VAL A 157 -4.20 -11.49 -5.57
N GLN A 158 -3.13 -11.25 -4.83
CA GLN A 158 -2.26 -12.27 -4.23
C GLN A 158 -2.59 -12.58 -2.76
N ASP A 159 -3.71 -12.08 -2.22
CA ASP A 159 -4.07 -12.18 -0.81
C ASP A 159 -2.95 -11.67 0.12
N PRO A 160 -2.47 -10.42 -0.07
CA PRO A 160 -1.34 -9.92 0.66
C PRO A 160 -1.62 -9.81 2.16
N ALA A 161 -0.59 -10.04 2.98
CA ALA A 161 -0.68 -9.85 4.42
C ALA A 161 -0.74 -8.36 4.81
N ILE A 162 -0.15 -7.50 3.97
CA ILE A 162 -0.04 -6.05 4.16
C ILE A 162 -0.49 -5.34 2.89
N LEU A 163 -1.32 -4.32 3.04
CA LEU A 163 -1.72 -3.40 1.99
C LEU A 163 -1.18 -2.01 2.32
N LEU A 164 -0.40 -1.45 1.41
CA LEU A 164 0.15 -0.11 1.49
C LEU A 164 -0.59 0.80 0.52
N ALA A 165 -1.11 1.92 0.97
CA ALA A 165 -1.84 2.87 0.14
C ALA A 165 -1.25 4.27 0.29
N ASP A 166 -0.72 4.83 -0.79
CA ASP A 166 -0.17 6.18 -0.81
C ASP A 166 -1.17 7.12 -1.46
N GLU A 167 -1.85 7.95 -0.65
CA GLU A 167 -2.86 8.92 -1.07
C GLU A 167 -3.94 8.32 -2.02
N PRO A 168 -4.61 7.21 -1.65
CA PRO A 168 -5.43 6.41 -2.59
C PRO A 168 -6.62 7.16 -3.18
N THR A 169 -6.97 8.34 -2.67
CA THR A 169 -8.08 9.18 -3.15
C THR A 169 -7.64 10.56 -3.63
N GLY A 170 -6.32 10.83 -3.64
CA GLY A 170 -5.79 12.16 -3.95
C GLY A 170 -6.10 12.70 -5.35
N ASN A 171 -6.44 11.83 -6.30
CA ASN A 171 -6.79 12.19 -7.68
C ASN A 171 -8.29 12.01 -7.99
N LEU A 172 -9.14 11.90 -6.96
CA LEU A 172 -10.57 11.67 -7.09
C LEU A 172 -11.37 12.84 -6.53
N ASP A 173 -12.57 13.03 -7.03
CA ASP A 173 -13.54 13.91 -6.39
C ASP A 173 -13.99 13.35 -5.03
N THR A 174 -14.51 14.18 -4.16
CA THR A 174 -14.84 13.83 -2.77
C THR A 174 -15.83 12.67 -2.67
N LEU A 175 -16.86 12.62 -3.52
CA LEU A 175 -17.86 11.55 -3.47
C LEU A 175 -17.26 10.22 -3.89
N THR A 176 -16.54 10.20 -5.02
CA THR A 176 -15.84 9.01 -5.49
C THR A 176 -14.77 8.57 -4.48
N GLY A 177 -14.04 9.51 -3.89
CA GLY A 177 -13.02 9.25 -2.87
C GLY A 177 -13.61 8.53 -1.66
N ASN A 178 -14.75 8.98 -1.13
CA ASN A 178 -15.41 8.33 0.01
C ASN A 178 -15.84 6.90 -0.32
N LEU A 179 -16.41 6.65 -1.51
CA LEU A 179 -16.78 5.30 -1.94
C LEU A 179 -15.55 4.37 -2.04
N ILE A 180 -14.42 4.88 -2.50
CA ILE A 180 -13.17 4.12 -2.56
C ILE A 180 -12.64 3.81 -1.16
N LEU A 181 -12.72 4.75 -0.22
CA LEU A 181 -12.30 4.54 1.17
C LEU A 181 -13.17 3.48 1.88
N GLU A 182 -14.48 3.54 1.72
CA GLU A 182 -15.42 2.55 2.25
C GLU A 182 -15.16 1.16 1.66
N LEU A 183 -14.94 1.09 0.34
CA LEU A 183 -14.58 -0.16 -0.34
C LEU A 183 -13.29 -0.74 0.23
N LEU A 184 -12.26 0.09 0.39
CA LEU A 184 -10.96 -0.32 0.91
C LEU A 184 -11.09 -0.83 2.35
N GLN A 185 -11.78 -0.10 3.23
CA GLN A 185 -12.02 -0.52 4.60
C GLN A 185 -12.79 -1.86 4.67
N ARG A 186 -13.85 -2.01 3.87
CA ARG A 186 -14.63 -3.24 3.79
C ARG A 186 -13.75 -4.44 3.39
N LEU A 187 -12.98 -4.30 2.31
CA LEU A 187 -12.15 -5.39 1.78
C LEU A 187 -11.03 -5.78 2.75
N THR A 188 -10.33 -4.81 3.33
CA THR A 188 -9.23 -5.09 4.26
C THR A 188 -9.71 -5.76 5.54
N ARG A 189 -10.90 -5.38 6.06
CA ARG A 189 -11.50 -6.05 7.22
C ARG A 189 -11.94 -7.48 6.88
N GLN A 190 -12.56 -7.70 5.72
CA GLN A 190 -13.00 -9.03 5.29
C GLN A 190 -11.83 -9.99 5.09
N GLN A 191 -10.71 -9.50 4.53
CA GLN A 191 -9.51 -10.29 4.27
C GLN A 191 -8.54 -10.35 5.47
N LYS A 192 -8.82 -9.60 6.55
CA LYS A 192 -7.91 -9.42 7.70
C LYS A 192 -6.51 -8.96 7.27
N THR A 193 -6.43 -8.18 6.19
CA THR A 193 -5.19 -7.59 5.69
C THR A 193 -4.83 -6.38 6.54
N ALA A 194 -3.59 -6.32 7.03
CA ALA A 194 -3.10 -5.11 7.68
C ALA A 194 -2.96 -4.00 6.65
N THR A 195 -3.51 -2.82 6.93
CA THR A 195 -3.53 -1.71 5.96
C THR A 195 -2.80 -0.51 6.55
N ILE A 196 -1.87 0.05 5.78
CA ILE A 196 -1.20 1.30 6.13
C ILE A 196 -1.47 2.30 5.01
N MET A 197 -2.19 3.36 5.33
CA MET A 197 -2.60 4.38 4.37
C MET A 197 -1.98 5.72 4.71
N ALA A 198 -1.15 6.26 3.82
CA ALA A 198 -0.72 7.64 3.89
C ALA A 198 -1.83 8.55 3.35
N THR A 199 -2.20 9.57 4.10
CA THR A 199 -3.24 10.51 3.69
C THR A 199 -3.07 11.87 4.36
N HIS A 200 -3.61 12.91 3.72
CA HIS A 200 -3.81 14.22 4.31
C HIS A 200 -5.31 14.51 4.59
N SER A 201 -6.22 13.59 4.21
CA SER A 201 -7.66 13.71 4.46
C SER A 201 -8.00 13.28 5.89
N VAL A 202 -8.77 14.13 6.57
CA VAL A 202 -9.31 13.86 7.91
C VAL A 202 -10.34 12.74 7.85
N GLU A 203 -11.15 12.71 6.79
CA GLU A 203 -12.18 11.69 6.56
C GLU A 203 -11.54 10.31 6.36
N ALA A 204 -10.47 10.24 5.56
CA ALA A 204 -9.73 9.00 5.37
C ALA A 204 -9.09 8.50 6.68
N ALA A 205 -8.48 9.41 7.45
CA ALA A 205 -7.91 9.08 8.75
C ALA A 205 -8.96 8.63 9.78
N ALA A 206 -10.21 9.11 9.65
CA ALA A 206 -11.31 8.73 10.54
C ALA A 206 -11.72 7.25 10.43
N LEU A 207 -11.42 6.59 9.30
CA LEU A 207 -11.72 5.17 9.06
C LEU A 207 -10.70 4.22 9.69
N ALA A 208 -9.55 4.73 10.13
CA ALA A 208 -8.46 3.91 10.67
C ALA A 208 -8.67 3.56 12.16
N ASP A 209 -8.19 2.38 12.55
CA ASP A 209 -8.15 1.93 13.94
C ASP A 209 -7.04 2.66 14.71
N VAL A 210 -5.98 3.02 14.00
CA VAL A 210 -4.82 3.75 14.53
C VAL A 210 -4.47 4.90 13.61
N VAL A 211 -4.31 6.08 14.19
CA VAL A 211 -3.81 7.27 13.50
C VAL A 211 -2.43 7.60 14.02
N VAL A 212 -1.44 7.59 13.12
CA VAL A 212 -0.03 7.93 13.41
C VAL A 212 0.28 9.26 12.77
N GLN A 213 0.54 10.27 13.59
CA GLN A 213 0.95 11.59 13.12
C GLN A 213 2.46 11.64 12.93
N LEU A 214 2.88 11.85 11.68
CA LEU A 214 4.29 12.05 11.33
C LEU A 214 4.63 13.54 11.27
N ARG A 215 5.78 13.87 11.84
CA ARG A 215 6.38 15.22 11.77
C ARG A 215 7.89 15.09 11.69
N ASP A 216 8.49 15.71 10.67
CA ASP A 216 9.94 15.79 10.47
C ASP A 216 10.65 14.41 10.59
N GLY A 217 10.05 13.38 9.97
CA GLY A 217 10.57 12.01 9.95
C GLY A 217 10.38 11.22 11.25
N GLN A 218 9.64 11.74 12.23
CA GLN A 218 9.37 11.08 13.51
C GLN A 218 7.87 10.92 13.76
N ILE A 219 7.51 9.97 14.62
CA ILE A 219 6.14 9.85 15.13
C ILE A 219 5.96 10.90 16.22
N ALA A 220 5.10 11.89 15.98
CA ALA A 220 4.76 12.91 16.93
C ALA A 220 3.65 12.45 17.90
N GLU A 221 2.68 11.69 17.39
CA GLU A 221 1.55 11.19 18.15
C GLU A 221 1.01 9.90 17.55
N THR A 222 0.46 9.04 18.39
CA THR A 222 -0.28 7.83 17.98
C THR A 222 -1.59 7.77 18.75
N VAL A 223 -2.72 7.77 18.03
CA VAL A 223 -4.05 7.66 18.60
C VAL A 223 -4.65 6.31 18.17
N ARG A 224 -5.02 5.47 19.14
CA ARG A 224 -5.76 4.21 18.91
C ARG A 224 -7.23 4.44 19.25
N ARG A 225 -8.13 3.94 18.44
CA ARG A 225 -9.60 4.04 18.58
C ARG A 225 -10.21 2.74 19.03
#